data_5a3447cc18973f4ecfddf3ed0a922862
#
_entry.id   5a3447cc18973f4ecfddf3ed0a922862
#
_cell.length_a   1.000
_cell.length_b   1.000
_cell.length_c   1.000
_cell.angle_alpha   90.00
_cell.angle_beta   90.00
_cell.angle_gamma   90.00
#
_symmetry.space_group_name_H-M   'P 1'
#
loop_
_entity.id
_entity.type
_entity.pdbx_description
1 polymer ?
#
loop_
_entity_poly.entity_id
_entity_poly.type
_entity_poly.pdbx_seq_one_letter_code
_entity_poly.pdbx_strand_id
1 'polypeptide(L)'
;MKAYVVKVNGKRLCTAGVGPDGVLVVTISWVGGFPRHSAKGEFHFHVGGLDSRTDEHIRYKTPRLKVGDRVLVKIIEAERFDHEADRYEVDRKSGERVTRKRALPKSKQRRARRQS
;
A
#
# COMPACT_ATOMS: atom_id res chain seq x y z
N MET A 1 -13.35 -5.43 -11.89
CA MET A 1 -11.92 -5.13 -11.63
C MET A 1 -11.34 -6.25 -10.81
N LYS A 2 -10.11 -6.60 -11.07
CA LYS A 2 -9.44 -7.63 -10.29
C LYS A 2 -9.10 -7.08 -8.91
N ALA A 3 -9.27 -7.89 -7.90
CA ALA A 3 -8.99 -7.48 -6.54
C ALA A 3 -8.50 -8.69 -5.75
N TYR A 4 -7.86 -8.40 -4.61
CA TYR A 4 -7.38 -9.44 -3.71
C TYR A 4 -8.10 -9.30 -2.37
N VAL A 5 -8.68 -10.39 -1.90
CA VAL A 5 -9.14 -10.45 -0.52
C VAL A 5 -7.97 -11.01 0.28
N VAL A 6 -7.48 -10.24 1.22
CA VAL A 6 -6.31 -10.61 2.01
C VAL A 6 -6.77 -10.92 3.42
N LYS A 7 -6.41 -12.10 3.91
CA LYS A 7 -6.74 -12.51 5.27
C LYS A 7 -5.46 -12.84 6.01
N VAL A 8 -5.43 -12.48 7.27
CA VAL A 8 -4.30 -12.80 8.15
C VAL A 8 -4.88 -13.59 9.32
N ASN A 9 -4.40 -14.81 9.48
CA ASN A 9 -4.86 -15.71 10.53
C ASN A 9 -6.37 -15.88 10.52
N GLY A 10 -6.94 -15.98 9.33
CA GLY A 10 -8.36 -16.22 9.16
C GLY A 10 -9.24 -14.98 9.22
N LYS A 11 -8.67 -13.82 9.52
CA LYS A 11 -9.44 -12.59 9.59
C LYS A 11 -9.16 -11.74 8.38
N ARG A 12 -10.23 -11.19 7.81
CA ARG A 12 -10.08 -10.34 6.65
C ARG A 12 -9.34 -9.07 7.02
N LEU A 13 -8.28 -8.80 6.28
CA LEU A 13 -7.54 -7.57 6.42
C LEU A 13 -8.11 -6.49 5.51
N CYS A 14 -8.25 -6.83 4.24
CA CYS A 14 -8.78 -5.88 3.26
C CYS A 14 -9.19 -6.59 1.99
N THR A 15 -9.98 -5.90 1.19
CA THR A 15 -10.19 -6.23 -0.21
C THR A 15 -9.45 -5.16 -0.97
N ALA A 16 -8.32 -5.51 -1.54
CA ALA A 16 -7.40 -4.55 -2.14
C ALA A 16 -7.60 -4.45 -3.64
N GLY A 17 -7.52 -3.26 -4.16
CA GLY A 17 -7.60 -3.02 -5.60
C GLY A 17 -6.91 -1.72 -5.95
N VAL A 18 -6.61 -1.55 -7.24
CA VAL A 18 -5.99 -0.33 -7.73
C VAL A 18 -6.82 0.32 -8.84
N GLY A 19 -7.98 -0.23 -9.13
CA GLY A 19 -8.81 0.27 -10.21
C GLY A 19 -8.66 -0.57 -11.46
N PRO A 20 -9.21 -0.09 -12.58
CA PRO A 20 -9.22 -0.88 -13.81
C PRO A 20 -7.84 -1.01 -14.46
N ASP A 21 -6.97 -0.05 -14.24
CA ASP A 21 -5.64 -0.06 -14.86
C ASP A 21 -4.58 0.13 -13.81
N GLY A 22 -3.67 -0.80 -13.74
CA GLY A 22 -2.60 -0.68 -12.76
C GLY A 22 -1.99 -2.02 -12.41
N VAL A 23 -1.23 -2.01 -11.34
CA VAL A 23 -0.55 -3.21 -10.83
C VAL A 23 -0.92 -3.36 -9.38
N LEU A 24 -1.42 -4.55 -9.03
CA LEU A 24 -1.80 -4.85 -7.65
C LEU A 24 -0.87 -5.96 -7.15
N VAL A 25 -0.23 -5.74 -6.01
CA VAL A 25 0.73 -6.70 -5.48
C VAL A 25 0.50 -6.97 -4.01
N VAL A 26 0.88 -8.17 -3.60
CA VAL A 26 1.02 -8.53 -2.20
C VAL A 26 2.40 -9.12 -2.07
N THR A 27 3.21 -8.59 -1.17
CA THR A 27 4.55 -9.12 -0.97
C THR A 27 4.81 -9.33 0.51
N ILE A 28 5.56 -10.38 0.79
CA ILE A 28 6.06 -10.65 2.12
C ILE A 28 7.55 -10.91 1.95
N SER A 29 8.36 -10.20 2.71
CA SER A 29 9.80 -10.41 2.66
C SER A 29 10.37 -10.51 4.05
N TRP A 30 11.43 -11.29 4.17
CA TRP A 30 12.18 -11.41 5.40
C TRP A 30 13.50 -10.68 5.22
N VAL A 31 13.79 -9.77 6.12
CA VAL A 31 15.04 -9.02 6.10
C VAL A 31 15.71 -9.25 7.44
N GLY A 32 16.88 -9.89 7.41
CA GLY A 32 17.59 -10.19 8.63
C GLY A 32 19.08 -10.12 8.40
N GLY A 33 19.83 -10.05 9.49
CA GLY A 33 21.29 -10.04 9.41
C GLY A 33 21.90 -8.73 8.98
N PHE A 34 21.13 -7.66 8.94
CA PHE A 34 21.63 -6.34 8.56
C PHE A 34 21.67 -5.46 9.79
N PRO A 35 22.84 -5.20 10.36
CA PRO A 35 22.93 -4.44 11.61
C PRO A 35 22.30 -3.05 11.55
N ARG A 36 22.29 -2.44 10.37
CA ARG A 36 21.73 -1.10 10.24
C ARG A 36 20.22 -1.07 10.30
N HIS A 37 19.58 -2.23 10.09
CA HIS A 37 18.13 -2.28 10.08
C HIS A 37 17.64 -2.94 11.34
N SER A 38 17.74 -4.24 11.40
CA SER A 38 17.34 -4.99 12.57
C SER A 38 18.24 -6.21 12.67
N ALA A 39 19.01 -6.28 13.73
CA ALA A 39 19.89 -7.43 13.94
C ALA A 39 19.08 -8.70 14.09
N LYS A 40 17.85 -8.59 14.60
CA LYS A 40 16.97 -9.75 14.78
C LYS A 40 16.17 -10.07 13.53
N GLY A 41 16.18 -9.16 12.58
CA GLY A 41 15.40 -9.33 11.37
C GLY A 41 13.95 -8.92 11.54
N GLU A 42 13.26 -8.77 10.44
CA GLU A 42 11.86 -8.42 10.48
C GLU A 42 11.18 -8.83 9.17
N PHE A 43 9.88 -8.97 9.24
CA PHE A 43 9.08 -9.25 8.06
C PHE A 43 8.50 -7.95 7.55
N HIS A 44 8.52 -7.79 6.25
CA HIS A 44 7.86 -6.67 5.59
C HIS A 44 6.67 -7.21 4.82
N PHE A 45 5.50 -6.68 5.10
CA PHE A 45 4.26 -7.13 4.47
C PHE A 45 3.63 -5.93 3.78
N HIS A 46 3.50 -6.02 2.47
CA HIS A 46 2.99 -4.93 1.67
C HIS A 46 1.82 -5.39 0.82
N VAL A 47 0.73 -4.62 0.86
CA VAL A 47 -0.42 -4.82 0.01
C VAL A 47 -0.68 -3.49 -0.67
N GLY A 48 -0.62 -3.46 -1.99
CA GLY A 48 -0.84 -2.20 -2.70
C GLY A 48 -0.45 -2.32 -4.15
N GLY A 49 0.00 -1.24 -4.71
CA GLY A 49 0.40 -1.25 -6.10
C GLY A 49 0.45 0.12 -6.72
N LEU A 50 0.14 0.16 -8.02
CA LEU A 50 0.20 1.38 -8.80
C LEU A 50 -1.11 1.57 -9.55
N ASP A 51 -1.72 2.73 -9.38
CA ASP A 51 -2.88 3.12 -10.18
C ASP A 51 -2.33 3.85 -11.41
N SER A 52 -2.39 3.20 -12.57
CA SER A 52 -1.79 3.75 -13.78
C SER A 52 -2.51 4.97 -14.30
N ARG A 53 -3.77 5.15 -13.92
CA ARG A 53 -4.52 6.31 -14.40
C ARG A 53 -4.02 7.59 -13.78
N THR A 54 -3.56 7.52 -12.54
CA THR A 54 -3.11 8.68 -11.81
C THR A 54 -1.60 8.66 -11.57
N ASP A 55 -0.95 7.55 -11.91
CA ASP A 55 0.48 7.34 -11.69
C ASP A 55 0.82 7.46 -10.20
N GLU A 56 -0.07 6.99 -9.36
CA GLU A 56 0.11 7.05 -7.93
C GLU A 56 0.24 5.65 -7.35
N HIS A 57 1.11 5.55 -6.35
CA HIS A 57 1.24 4.32 -5.59
C HIS A 57 0.15 4.27 -4.55
N ILE A 58 -0.36 3.06 -4.31
CA ILE A 58 -1.43 2.81 -3.36
C ILE A 58 -0.92 1.82 -2.35
N ARG A 59 -1.21 2.04 -1.10
CA ARG A 59 -0.82 1.11 -0.05
C ARG A 59 -1.96 0.93 0.93
N TYR A 60 -2.19 -0.32 1.29
CA TYR A 60 -3.16 -0.67 2.31
C TYR A 60 -2.43 -0.88 3.63
N LYS A 61 -3.12 -0.63 4.73
CA LYS A 61 -2.53 -0.81 6.04
C LYS A 61 -2.36 -2.29 6.32
N THR A 62 -1.19 -2.67 6.82
CA THR A 62 -0.88 -4.06 7.12
C THR A 62 -0.34 -4.18 8.52
N PRO A 63 -0.60 -5.32 9.18
CA PRO A 63 -0.03 -5.56 10.49
C PRO A 63 1.41 -6.04 10.37
N ARG A 64 2.14 -6.00 11.44
CA ARG A 64 3.47 -6.59 11.48
C ARG A 64 3.30 -8.10 11.60
N LEU A 65 3.98 -8.84 10.76
CA LEU A 65 3.89 -10.30 10.76
C LEU A 65 4.96 -10.91 11.65
N LYS A 66 4.68 -12.10 12.12
CA LYS A 66 5.62 -12.88 12.92
C LYS A 66 5.52 -14.34 12.52
N VAL A 67 6.48 -15.11 12.95
CA VAL A 67 6.49 -16.55 12.67
C VAL A 67 5.20 -17.17 13.18
N GLY A 68 4.60 -18.00 12.35
CA GLY A 68 3.33 -18.65 12.66
C GLY A 68 2.13 -17.96 12.04
N ASP A 69 2.28 -16.72 11.61
CA ASP A 69 1.18 -16.04 10.95
C ASP A 69 0.91 -16.64 9.59
N ARG A 70 -0.34 -16.67 9.20
CA ARG A 70 -0.75 -17.21 7.92
C ARG A 70 -1.46 -16.12 7.13
N VAL A 71 -1.01 -15.92 5.91
CA VAL A 71 -1.59 -14.92 5.01
C VAL A 71 -2.23 -15.65 3.85
N LEU A 72 -3.49 -15.37 3.62
CA LEU A 72 -4.22 -15.94 2.50
C LEU A 72 -4.61 -14.82 1.56
N VAL A 73 -4.35 -15.00 0.29
CA VAL A 73 -4.73 -14.04 -0.74
C VAL A 73 -5.67 -14.74 -1.71
N LYS A 74 -6.87 -14.24 -1.83
CA LYS A 74 -7.84 -14.79 -2.76
C LYS A 74 -8.04 -13.78 -3.88
N ILE A 75 -7.92 -14.24 -5.11
CA ILE A 75 -8.09 -13.40 -6.28
C ILE A 75 -9.56 -13.40 -6.65
N ILE A 76 -10.15 -12.23 -6.78
CA ILE A 76 -11.57 -12.10 -7.09
C ILE A 76 -11.79 -11.06 -8.18
N GLU A 77 -12.98 -11.12 -8.74
CA GLU A 77 -13.48 -10.06 -9.59
C GLU A 77 -14.41 -9.23 -8.71
N ALA A 78 -14.21 -7.93 -8.66
CA ALA A 78 -15.00 -7.09 -7.75
C ALA A 78 -15.37 -5.78 -8.43
N GLU A 79 -16.48 -5.22 -8.00
CA GLU A 79 -16.89 -3.90 -8.45
C GLU A 79 -16.33 -2.84 -7.52
N ARG A 80 -16.01 -3.22 -6.30
CA ARG A 80 -15.54 -2.32 -5.27
C ARG A 80 -14.40 -2.94 -4.52
N PHE A 81 -13.59 -2.10 -3.94
CA PHE A 81 -12.53 -2.54 -3.03
C PHE A 81 -12.40 -1.51 -1.92
N ASP A 82 -11.66 -1.85 -0.89
CA ASP A 82 -11.54 -0.99 0.28
C ASP A 82 -10.71 0.24 -0.07
N HIS A 83 -10.93 1.30 0.68
CA HIS A 83 -10.13 2.49 0.55
C HIS A 83 -8.71 2.18 0.99
N GLU A 84 -7.76 2.69 0.24
CA GLU A 84 -6.36 2.51 0.58
C GLU A 84 -6.01 3.37 1.79
N ALA A 85 -4.96 2.97 2.49
CA ALA A 85 -4.46 3.73 3.62
C ALA A 85 -3.63 4.91 3.16
N ASP A 86 -3.01 4.79 2.00
CA ASP A 86 -2.05 5.79 1.54
C ASP A 86 -2.02 5.81 0.02
N ARG A 87 -1.83 6.99 -0.55
CA ARG A 87 -1.73 7.17 -1.98
C ARG A 87 -0.72 8.28 -2.22
N TYR A 88 0.31 8.00 -3.03
CA TYR A 88 1.40 8.95 -3.20
C TYR A 88 2.11 8.77 -4.53
N GLU A 89 2.84 9.80 -4.94
CA GLU A 89 3.70 9.74 -6.10
C GLU A 89 5.13 9.62 -5.64
N VAL A 90 5.97 9.07 -6.50
CA VAL A 90 7.40 8.98 -6.23
C VAL A 90 8.10 9.87 -7.24
N ASP A 91 9.02 10.71 -6.75
CA ASP A 91 9.82 11.55 -7.61
C ASP A 91 10.79 10.64 -8.36
N ARG A 92 10.70 10.62 -9.67
CA ARG A 92 11.49 9.71 -10.47
C ARG A 92 12.98 10.03 -10.44
N LYS A 93 13.32 11.27 -10.15
CA LYS A 93 14.73 11.63 -10.10
C LYS A 93 15.36 11.28 -8.78
N SER A 94 14.70 11.57 -7.67
CA SER A 94 15.28 11.34 -6.37
C SER A 94 14.83 10.03 -5.76
N GLY A 95 13.74 9.49 -6.25
CA GLY A 95 13.17 8.29 -5.66
C GLY A 95 12.40 8.56 -4.39
N GLU A 96 12.22 9.82 -4.04
CA GLU A 96 11.52 10.16 -2.82
C GLU A 96 10.03 10.21 -3.04
N ARG A 97 9.30 9.87 -1.98
CA ARG A 97 7.86 9.98 -2.02
C ARG A 97 7.46 11.43 -2.10
N VAL A 98 6.55 11.72 -3.01
CA VAL A 98 6.00 13.06 -3.16
C VAL A 98 4.57 13.02 -2.69
N THR A 99 4.24 13.83 -1.69
CA THR A 99 2.88 13.91 -1.21
C THR A 99 2.12 14.88 -2.07
N ARG A 100 1.23 14.34 -2.89
CA ARG A 100 0.42 15.19 -3.74
C ARG A 100 -0.68 15.82 -2.91
N LYS A 101 -0.82 17.12 -3.07
CA LYS A 101 -1.92 17.76 -2.40
C LYS A 101 -3.17 17.33 -3.07
N ARG A 102 -4.10 16.80 -2.31
CA ARG A 102 -5.24 16.28 -2.88
C ARG A 102 -5.91 17.29 -3.64
N ALA A 103 -6.79 16.92 -4.51
CA ALA A 103 -7.58 17.85 -5.26
C ALA A 103 -8.54 18.55 -4.32
N LEU A 104 -7.98 19.11 -3.30
CA LEU A 104 -8.76 19.85 -2.35
C LEU A 104 -9.10 21.18 -2.94
N PRO A 105 -10.21 21.74 -2.51
CA PRO A 105 -10.51 23.09 -2.93
C PRO A 105 -9.35 24.00 -2.60
N LYS A 106 -9.13 24.95 -3.45
CA LYS A 106 -8.02 25.86 -3.23
C LYS A 106 -8.06 26.48 -1.88
N SER A 107 -9.23 26.77 -1.39
CA SER A 107 -9.36 27.38 -0.10
C SER A 107 -8.81 26.51 1.01
N LYS A 108 -8.70 25.20 0.77
CA LYS A 108 -8.16 24.35 1.78
C LYS A 108 -6.72 24.04 1.58
N GLN A 109 -6.22 24.30 0.43
CA GLN A 109 -4.85 23.96 0.19
C GLN A 109 -3.91 24.82 0.92
N ARG A 110 -4.37 25.86 1.49
CA ARG A 110 -3.50 26.57 2.13
C ARG A 110 -3.27 26.12 3.38
N ARG A 111 -3.68 25.45 3.92
CA ARG A 111 -3.40 24.96 5.06
C ARG A 111 -2.78 23.89 5.16
N ALA A 112 -2.85 23.32 4.82
CA ALA A 112 -2.16 22.20 4.91
C ALA A 112 -0.98 22.35 4.16
N ARG A 113 -0.66 22.96 3.91
CA ARG A 113 0.11 22.77 3.23
C ARG A 113 1.01 22.80 3.48
N ARG A 114 1.21 22.60 4.00
CA ARG A 114 1.74 22.31 4.04
C ARG A 114 2.19 21.53 3.80
N GLN A 115 2.10 21.32 3.79
CA GLN A 115 2.28 20.52 3.41
C GLN A 115 2.56 20.16 2.62
N SER A 116 2.72 20.40 2.29
CA SER A 116 2.91 19.95 1.34
C SER A 116 3.69 20.05 1.13
#